data_f05f5614976a1f6cfd7ff42a35da3d46
#
_entry.id   f05f5614976a1f6cfd7ff42a35da3d46
#
_cell.length_a   1.000
_cell.length_b   1.000
_cell.length_c   1.000
_cell.angle_alpha   90.00
_cell.angle_beta   90.00
_cell.angle_gamma   90.00
#
_symmetry.space_group_name_H-M   'P 1'
#
loop_
_entity.id
_entity.type
_entity.pdbx_description
1 polymer ?
#
loop_
_entity_poly.entity_id
_entity_poly.type
_entity_poly.pdbx_seq_one_letter_code
_entity_poly.pdbx_strand_id
1 'polypeptide(L)'
;MKAFALIFAFAFTAQADPPDSFFRALHLVETSGKTGPILGDRGRALGPLQIHRGYHKDSGIAGDYSRCSDLAYSRRVVAAYLKHYAPIAWRNGDVHTLARIHNGGPNGASKRATLIYAAKVRLLSHRP
;
A
#
# COMPACT_ATOMS: atom_id res chain seq x y z
N MET A 1 5.24 -56.21 -7.02
CA MET A 1 4.43 -55.01 -6.80
C MET A 1 5.32 -53.79 -6.84
N LYS A 2 5.18 -52.94 -7.85
CA LYS A 2 5.96 -51.70 -7.94
C LYS A 2 5.12 -50.59 -7.27
N ALA A 3 5.61 -50.06 -6.13
CA ALA A 3 5.01 -48.96 -5.46
C ALA A 3 5.30 -47.68 -6.26
N PHE A 4 4.27 -47.04 -6.83
CA PHE A 4 4.37 -45.71 -7.41
C PHE A 4 4.30 -44.71 -6.27
N ALA A 5 5.43 -44.09 -5.96
CA ALA A 5 5.46 -42.93 -5.08
C ALA A 5 4.92 -41.71 -5.85
N LEU A 6 3.73 -41.24 -5.47
CA LEU A 6 3.16 -39.98 -5.97
C LEU A 6 3.89 -38.84 -5.30
N ILE A 7 4.82 -38.23 -6.01
CA ILE A 7 5.48 -37.00 -5.55
C ILE A 7 4.51 -35.84 -5.80
N PHE A 8 3.85 -35.36 -4.75
CA PHE A 8 3.15 -34.07 -4.78
C PHE A 8 4.19 -32.96 -4.81
N ALA A 9 4.45 -32.41 -5.98
CA ALA A 9 5.18 -31.16 -6.10
C ALA A 9 4.26 -30.03 -5.61
N PHE A 10 4.47 -29.57 -4.38
CA PHE A 10 3.90 -28.31 -3.94
C PHE A 10 4.59 -27.20 -4.73
N ALA A 11 3.91 -26.66 -5.72
CA ALA A 11 4.31 -25.43 -6.35
C ALA A 11 4.16 -24.32 -5.28
N PHE A 12 5.25 -23.93 -4.67
CA PHE A 12 5.33 -22.66 -3.93
C PHE A 12 5.15 -21.55 -4.96
N THR A 13 3.93 -21.05 -5.09
CA THR A 13 3.75 -19.75 -5.74
C THR A 13 4.44 -18.73 -4.86
N ALA A 14 5.55 -18.17 -5.34
CA ALA A 14 6.18 -17.03 -4.70
C ALA A 14 5.12 -15.93 -4.55
N GLN A 15 4.78 -15.61 -3.31
CA GLN A 15 3.81 -14.55 -3.01
C GLN A 15 4.51 -13.23 -3.36
N ALA A 16 4.02 -12.58 -4.40
CA ALA A 16 4.59 -11.33 -4.86
C ALA A 16 4.15 -10.18 -3.94
N ASP A 17 5.11 -9.39 -3.49
CA ASP A 17 4.84 -8.06 -2.93
C ASP A 17 3.98 -7.24 -3.90
N PRO A 18 3.21 -6.25 -3.42
CA PRO A 18 2.45 -5.38 -4.31
C PRO A 18 3.36 -4.80 -5.40
N PRO A 19 2.91 -4.79 -6.67
CA PRO A 19 3.73 -4.32 -7.76
C PRO A 19 4.01 -2.81 -7.66
N ASP A 20 5.07 -2.34 -8.30
CA ASP A 20 5.38 -0.91 -8.40
C ASP A 20 4.21 -0.09 -8.95
N SER A 21 3.38 -0.68 -9.80
CA SER A 21 2.16 -0.07 -10.31
C SER A 21 1.18 0.35 -9.21
N PHE A 22 1.13 -0.38 -8.10
CA PHE A 22 0.32 0.00 -6.94
C PHE A 22 0.80 1.33 -6.32
N PHE A 23 2.09 1.48 -6.06
CA PHE A 23 2.64 2.71 -5.50
C PHE A 23 2.51 3.89 -6.46
N ARG A 24 2.69 3.64 -7.76
CA ARG A 24 2.45 4.66 -8.79
C ARG A 24 0.99 5.10 -8.81
N ALA A 25 0.05 4.17 -8.68
CA ALA A 25 -1.36 4.48 -8.61
C ALA A 25 -1.73 5.29 -7.36
N LEU A 26 -1.20 4.94 -6.19
CA LEU A 26 -1.36 5.76 -4.99
C LEU A 26 -0.86 7.19 -5.21
N HIS A 27 0.33 7.35 -5.75
CA HIS A 27 0.93 8.65 -6.03
C HIS A 27 0.08 9.50 -6.98
N LEU A 28 -0.48 8.88 -8.02
CA LEU A 28 -1.39 9.56 -8.95
C LEU A 28 -2.71 9.97 -8.28
N VAL A 29 -3.30 9.09 -7.47
CA VAL A 29 -4.57 9.39 -6.78
C VAL A 29 -4.38 10.48 -5.73
N GLU A 30 -3.30 10.44 -4.95
CA GLU A 30 -3.08 11.37 -3.84
C GLU A 30 -2.68 12.76 -4.29
N THR A 31 -1.77 12.88 -5.24
CA THR A 31 -1.16 14.17 -5.61
C THR A 31 -0.97 14.37 -7.11
N SER A 32 -1.60 13.55 -7.95
CA SER A 32 -1.43 13.59 -9.40
C SER A 32 0.03 13.45 -9.86
N GLY A 33 0.82 12.68 -9.12
CA GLY A 33 2.24 12.44 -9.40
C GLY A 33 3.17 13.58 -8.98
N LYS A 34 2.69 14.55 -8.21
CA LYS A 34 3.53 15.63 -7.69
C LYS A 34 4.43 15.15 -6.55
N THR A 35 5.60 15.77 -6.40
CA THR A 35 6.57 15.49 -5.34
C THR A 35 6.82 16.71 -4.47
N GLY A 36 7.47 16.49 -3.32
CA GLY A 36 7.81 17.56 -2.37
C GLY A 36 6.87 17.65 -1.17
N PRO A 37 6.95 18.74 -0.41
CA PRO A 37 6.23 18.92 0.86
C PRO A 37 4.77 19.37 0.64
N ILE A 38 4.01 18.55 -0.10
CA ILE A 38 2.61 18.84 -0.42
C ILE A 38 1.76 18.60 0.81
N LEU A 39 1.05 19.62 1.26
CA LEU A 39 0.10 19.51 2.36
C LEU A 39 -1.31 19.27 1.82
N GLY A 40 -2.00 18.32 2.43
CA GLY A 40 -3.40 17.99 2.15
C GLY A 40 -4.20 17.76 3.43
N ASP A 41 -5.48 17.48 3.29
CA ASP A 41 -6.36 17.23 4.43
C ASP A 41 -6.25 18.32 5.52
N ARG A 42 -6.33 19.58 5.12
CA ARG A 42 -6.20 20.75 6.02
C ARG A 42 -4.84 20.78 6.75
N GLY A 43 -3.76 20.38 6.09
CA GLY A 43 -2.41 20.34 6.65
C GLY A 43 -2.09 19.09 7.49
N ARG A 44 -3.01 18.14 7.58
CA ARG A 44 -2.80 16.90 8.35
C ARG A 44 -2.10 15.80 7.58
N ALA A 45 -2.05 15.88 6.25
CA ALA A 45 -1.37 14.96 5.38
C ALA A 45 -0.17 15.63 4.71
N LEU A 46 0.91 14.87 4.51
CA LEU A 46 2.16 15.39 3.97
C LEU A 46 2.70 14.52 2.84
N GLY A 47 3.16 15.18 1.79
CA GLY A 47 4.00 14.63 0.74
C GLY A 47 3.26 13.89 -0.37
N PRO A 48 4.04 13.23 -1.26
CA PRO A 48 3.51 12.59 -2.46
C PRO A 48 2.41 11.56 -2.21
N LEU A 49 2.48 10.85 -1.08
CA LEU A 49 1.52 9.81 -0.70
C LEU A 49 0.59 10.22 0.44
N GLN A 50 0.55 11.52 0.78
CA GLN A 50 -0.38 12.11 1.74
C GLN A 50 -0.43 11.38 3.08
N ILE A 51 0.72 11.26 3.73
CA ILE A 51 0.88 10.52 4.97
C ILE A 51 0.53 11.41 6.17
N HIS A 52 -0.34 10.92 7.06
CA HIS A 52 -0.65 11.53 8.34
C HIS A 52 0.42 11.19 9.40
N ARG A 53 0.56 12.02 10.44
CA ARG A 53 1.53 11.77 11.52
C ARG A 53 1.31 10.43 12.23
N GLY A 54 0.06 10.07 12.52
CA GLY A 54 -0.28 8.77 13.12
C GLY A 54 0.09 7.59 12.23
N TYR A 55 -0.14 7.73 10.94
CA TYR A 55 0.25 6.73 9.95
C TYR A 55 1.78 6.50 9.94
N HIS A 56 2.54 7.59 9.92
CA HIS A 56 4.01 7.54 9.99
C HIS A 56 4.48 6.85 11.29
N LYS A 57 3.91 7.25 12.43
CA LYS A 57 4.21 6.63 13.73
C LYS A 57 3.93 5.12 13.72
N ASP A 58 2.78 4.72 13.25
CA ASP A 58 2.35 3.32 13.23
C ASP A 58 3.17 2.47 12.24
N SER A 59 3.79 3.08 11.24
CA SER A 59 4.68 2.38 10.31
C SER A 59 5.93 1.85 10.98
N GLY A 60 6.35 2.44 12.10
CA GLY A 60 7.59 2.11 12.79
C GLY A 60 8.88 2.46 12.04
N ILE A 61 8.78 3.16 10.91
CA ILE A 61 9.96 3.60 10.14
C ILE A 61 10.68 4.72 10.89
N ALA A 62 11.99 4.54 11.10
CA ALA A 62 12.84 5.54 11.72
C ALA A 62 12.96 6.80 10.85
N GLY A 63 13.04 7.95 11.49
CA GLY A 63 13.21 9.25 10.84
C GLY A 63 12.10 10.22 11.19
N ASP A 64 12.34 11.48 10.88
CA ASP A 64 11.38 12.55 11.12
C ASP A 64 10.20 12.51 10.14
N TYR A 65 9.04 12.88 10.61
CA TYR A 65 7.81 12.92 9.78
C TYR A 65 7.96 13.83 8.56
N SER A 66 8.75 14.90 8.64
CA SER A 66 9.01 15.79 7.51
C SER A 66 9.59 15.09 6.29
N ARG A 67 10.25 13.94 6.48
CA ARG A 67 10.78 13.12 5.40
C ARG A 67 9.69 12.48 4.53
N CYS A 68 8.44 12.48 4.95
CA CYS A 68 7.32 12.08 4.11
C CYS A 68 7.13 13.01 2.89
N SER A 69 7.85 14.13 2.81
CA SER A 69 7.98 14.95 1.59
C SER A 69 8.73 14.24 0.45
N ASP A 70 9.56 13.26 0.78
CA ASP A 70 10.31 12.45 -0.17
C ASP A 70 9.52 11.22 -0.60
N LEU A 71 9.45 10.96 -1.91
CA LEU A 71 8.67 9.85 -2.45
C LEU A 71 9.21 8.49 -2.01
N ALA A 72 10.54 8.29 -2.07
CA ALA A 72 11.13 7.00 -1.71
C ALA A 72 10.93 6.69 -0.23
N TYR A 73 11.09 7.69 0.64
CA TYR A 73 10.80 7.55 2.06
C TYR A 73 9.32 7.26 2.32
N SER A 74 8.41 7.99 1.68
CA SER A 74 6.96 7.76 1.78
C SER A 74 6.56 6.35 1.38
N ARG A 75 7.14 5.82 0.30
CA ARG A 75 6.89 4.43 -0.13
C ARG A 75 7.30 3.42 0.94
N ARG A 76 8.42 3.63 1.61
CA ARG A 76 8.86 2.76 2.73
C ARG A 76 7.90 2.82 3.90
N VAL A 77 7.41 4.01 4.23
CA VAL A 77 6.41 4.22 5.29
C VAL A 77 5.12 3.48 4.95
N VAL A 78 4.61 3.64 3.74
CA VAL A 78 3.39 2.95 3.27
C VAL A 78 3.58 1.43 3.29
N ALA A 79 4.70 0.94 2.77
CA ALA A 79 4.98 -0.50 2.77
C ALA A 79 4.99 -1.09 4.19
N ALA A 80 5.68 -0.44 5.12
CA ALA A 80 5.75 -0.89 6.52
C ALA A 80 4.37 -0.86 7.20
N TYR A 81 3.59 0.19 6.98
CA TYR A 81 2.24 0.32 7.53
C TYR A 81 1.31 -0.79 7.02
N LEU A 82 1.31 -1.03 5.69
CA LEU A 82 0.46 -2.05 5.08
C LEU A 82 0.88 -3.48 5.43
N LYS A 83 2.16 -3.76 5.54
CA LYS A 83 2.66 -5.05 6.04
C LYS A 83 2.19 -5.32 7.46
N HIS A 84 2.13 -4.30 8.30
CA HIS A 84 1.70 -4.41 9.68
C HIS A 84 0.19 -4.66 9.80
N TYR A 85 -0.64 -3.85 9.13
CA TYR A 85 -2.09 -3.90 9.27
C TYR A 85 -2.80 -4.83 8.28
N ALA A 86 -2.16 -5.19 7.18
CA ALA A 86 -2.74 -6.03 6.13
C ALA A 86 -1.75 -7.07 5.59
N PRO A 87 -1.15 -7.90 6.46
CA PRO A 87 -0.09 -8.81 6.04
C PRO A 87 -0.53 -9.83 4.99
N ILE A 88 -1.78 -10.30 5.03
CA ILE A 88 -2.32 -11.25 4.05
C ILE A 88 -2.54 -10.56 2.71
N ALA A 89 -3.18 -9.39 2.70
CA ALA A 89 -3.39 -8.60 1.48
C ALA A 89 -2.05 -8.18 0.84
N TRP A 90 -1.07 -7.84 1.68
CA TRP A 90 0.29 -7.53 1.21
C TRP A 90 0.91 -8.71 0.46
N ARG A 91 0.95 -9.87 1.09
CA ARG A 91 1.54 -11.10 0.49
C ARG A 91 0.83 -11.55 -0.78
N ASN A 92 -0.47 -11.32 -0.88
CA ASN A 92 -1.28 -11.71 -2.04
C ASN A 92 -1.29 -10.63 -3.14
N GLY A 93 -0.66 -9.47 -2.92
CA GLY A 93 -0.75 -8.35 -3.87
C GLY A 93 -2.19 -7.85 -4.06
N ASP A 94 -3.04 -7.93 -3.02
CA ASP A 94 -4.44 -7.51 -3.07
C ASP A 94 -4.53 -5.97 -3.00
N VAL A 95 -4.34 -5.36 -4.16
CA VAL A 95 -4.33 -3.91 -4.35
C VAL A 95 -5.61 -3.24 -3.83
N HIS A 96 -6.76 -3.88 -4.00
CA HIS A 96 -8.05 -3.33 -3.55
C HIS A 96 -8.09 -3.18 -2.03
N THR A 97 -7.77 -4.25 -1.29
CA THR A 97 -7.74 -4.21 0.18
C THR A 97 -6.66 -3.28 0.70
N LEU A 98 -5.46 -3.31 0.10
CA LEU A 98 -4.35 -2.44 0.49
C LEU A 98 -4.70 -0.95 0.31
N ALA A 99 -5.34 -0.58 -0.80
CA ALA A 99 -5.80 0.78 -1.04
C ALA A 99 -6.84 1.24 -0.01
N ARG A 100 -7.76 0.36 0.38
CA ARG A 100 -8.78 0.66 1.40
C ARG A 100 -8.15 0.91 2.77
N ILE A 101 -7.15 0.12 3.15
CA ILE A 101 -6.45 0.29 4.44
C ILE A 101 -5.55 1.51 4.41
N HIS A 102 -4.88 1.80 3.29
CA HIS A 102 -4.13 3.04 3.13
C HIS A 102 -5.02 4.29 3.32
N ASN A 103 -6.19 4.31 2.71
CA ASN A 103 -7.13 5.43 2.77
C ASN A 103 -7.90 5.53 4.09
N GLY A 104 -8.32 4.40 4.65
CA GLY A 104 -9.25 4.35 5.78
C GLY A 104 -8.67 3.88 7.11
N GLY A 105 -7.38 3.57 7.18
CA GLY A 105 -6.72 3.04 8.38
C GLY A 105 -6.90 1.53 8.55
N PRO A 106 -6.53 0.98 9.73
CA PRO A 106 -6.51 -0.48 9.98
C PRO A 106 -7.85 -1.18 9.67
N ASN A 107 -8.96 -0.48 9.87
CA ASN A 107 -10.31 -0.98 9.58
C ASN A 107 -10.84 -0.49 8.22
N GLY A 108 -9.98 0.08 7.37
CA GLY A 108 -10.36 0.66 6.08
C GLY A 108 -11.10 -0.31 5.16
N ALA A 109 -10.74 -1.60 5.20
CA ALA A 109 -11.36 -2.63 4.37
C ALA A 109 -12.84 -2.89 4.69
N SER A 110 -13.33 -2.47 5.85
CA SER A 110 -14.75 -2.54 6.22
C SER A 110 -15.50 -1.20 6.07
N LYS A 111 -14.80 -0.12 5.74
CA LYS A 111 -15.40 1.21 5.61
C LYS A 111 -15.92 1.45 4.20
N ARG A 112 -17.20 1.69 4.07
CA ARG A 112 -17.84 1.99 2.77
C ARG A 112 -17.20 3.20 2.07
N ALA A 113 -16.78 4.21 2.84
CA ALA A 113 -16.16 5.43 2.33
C ALA A 113 -14.84 5.18 1.54
N THR A 114 -14.18 4.04 1.73
CA THR A 114 -12.93 3.70 1.03
C THR A 114 -13.11 3.04 -0.33
N LEU A 115 -14.33 2.68 -0.72
CA LEU A 115 -14.60 1.91 -1.95
C LEU A 115 -14.25 2.69 -3.21
N ILE A 116 -14.63 3.97 -3.30
CA ILE A 116 -14.35 4.81 -4.47
C ILE A 116 -12.84 5.02 -4.62
N TYR A 117 -12.14 5.29 -3.52
CA TYR A 117 -10.69 5.42 -3.52
C TYR A 117 -10.01 4.15 -4.05
N ALA A 118 -10.38 3.00 -3.51
CA ALA A 118 -9.81 1.72 -3.93
C ALA A 118 -10.09 1.41 -5.41
N ALA A 119 -11.27 1.75 -5.92
CA ALA A 119 -11.60 1.59 -7.33
C ALA A 119 -10.69 2.43 -8.24
N LYS A 120 -10.38 3.68 -7.86
CA LYS A 120 -9.44 4.55 -8.58
C LYS A 120 -8.03 3.97 -8.59
N VAL A 121 -7.53 3.55 -7.44
CA VAL A 121 -6.19 2.95 -7.32
C VAL A 121 -6.10 1.70 -8.18
N ARG A 122 -7.08 0.81 -8.10
CA ARG A 122 -7.12 -0.42 -8.88
C ARG A 122 -7.10 -0.14 -10.38
N LEU A 123 -7.91 0.80 -10.85
CA LEU A 123 -7.96 1.19 -12.27
C LEU A 123 -6.60 1.70 -12.76
N LEU A 124 -5.92 2.54 -11.97
CA LEU A 124 -4.62 3.10 -12.33
C LEU A 124 -3.48 2.08 -12.20
N SER A 125 -3.60 1.09 -11.30
CA SER A 125 -2.61 0.01 -11.15
C SER A 125 -2.56 -0.92 -12.37
N HIS A 126 -3.62 -1.03 -13.13
CA HIS A 126 -3.70 -1.86 -14.33
C HIS A 126 -3.31 -1.13 -15.63
N ARG A 127 -3.03 0.17 -15.56
CA ARG A 127 -2.54 0.90 -16.73
C ARG A 127 -1.04 0.66 -16.90
N PRO A 128 -0.60 0.37 -18.15
CA PRO A 128 0.82 0.22 -18.47
C PRO A 128 1.63 1.51 -18.27
#